data_1f1145aebd4219249133ab84f25bdf41
#
_entry.id   1f1145aebd4219249133ab84f25bdf41
#
_cell.length_a   1.000
_cell.length_b   1.000
_cell.length_c   1.000
_cell.angle_alpha   90.00
_cell.angle_beta   90.00
_cell.angle_gamma   90.00
#
_symmetry.space_group_name_H-M   'P 1'
#
loop_
_entity.id
_entity.type
_entity.pdbx_description
1 polymer ?
#
loop_
_entity_poly.entity_id
_entity_poly.type
_entity_poly.pdbx_seq_one_letter_code
_entity_poly.pdbx_strand_id
1 'polypeptide(L)'
;MEIQVITITGEVATGKSTIAEALLEKLEGWRKANTGQKFREICASRGWSIQKVSFLPDEVHKEVDEWQKMVAETESRIIIEGRLAGWLTRDLAHVFQVFCWTPLDVRVQRYMEREHTTEEIARSEIEFRDQQDVLKYQRAYDLEDYRDPSFYDLFIDTSKYTPEEIADLIIDKAHLKSELRAEA
;
A
#
# COMPACT_ATOMS: atom_id res chain seq x y z
N MET A 1 -6.83 22.04 -4.41
CA MET A 1 -6.53 21.68 -2.99
C MET A 1 -5.15 21.07 -3.04
N GLU A 2 -4.31 21.38 -2.09
CA GLU A 2 -2.94 20.85 -2.03
C GLU A 2 -2.95 19.42 -1.52
N ILE A 3 -2.20 18.52 -2.15
CA ILE A 3 -2.05 17.13 -1.71
C ILE A 3 -1.18 17.11 -0.46
N GLN A 4 -1.69 16.49 0.59
CA GLN A 4 -1.04 16.37 1.90
C GLN A 4 -0.73 14.91 2.27
N VAL A 5 -1.36 13.96 1.57
CA VAL A 5 -1.21 12.52 1.81
C VAL A 5 -1.06 11.79 0.48
N ILE A 6 -0.20 10.80 0.44
CA ILE A 6 -0.10 9.84 -0.66
C ILE A 6 -0.42 8.46 -0.11
N THR A 7 -1.35 7.74 -0.74
CA THR A 7 -1.57 6.33 -0.42
C THR A 7 -0.98 5.44 -1.51
N ILE A 8 -0.24 4.40 -1.10
CA ILE A 8 0.33 3.41 -2.02
C ILE A 8 -0.34 2.07 -1.75
N THR A 9 -1.23 1.72 -2.64
CA THR A 9 -2.07 0.50 -2.60
C THR A 9 -1.57 -0.53 -3.62
N GLY A 10 -1.90 -1.79 -3.42
CA GLY A 10 -1.57 -2.86 -4.36
C GLY A 10 -1.44 -4.22 -3.69
N GLU A 11 -1.42 -5.25 -4.50
CA GLU A 11 -1.32 -6.65 -4.09
C GLU A 11 0.05 -7.01 -3.49
N VAL A 12 0.24 -8.29 -3.15
CA VAL A 12 1.54 -8.80 -2.63
C VAL A 12 2.63 -8.65 -3.67
N ALA A 13 3.82 -8.24 -3.25
CA ALA A 13 5.04 -8.13 -4.07
C ALA A 13 4.96 -7.17 -5.28
N THR A 14 4.07 -6.16 -5.23
CA THR A 14 3.97 -5.13 -6.27
C THR A 14 4.95 -3.96 -6.11
N GLY A 15 5.85 -3.99 -5.12
CA GLY A 15 6.88 -2.96 -4.94
C GLY A 15 6.47 -1.74 -4.13
N LYS A 16 5.32 -1.75 -3.44
CA LYS A 16 4.81 -0.60 -2.66
C LYS A 16 5.83 0.02 -1.71
N SER A 17 6.51 -0.82 -0.92
CA SER A 17 7.47 -0.34 0.10
C SER A 17 8.66 0.34 -0.53
N THR A 18 9.17 -0.20 -1.64
CA THR A 18 10.31 0.38 -2.37
C THR A 18 9.94 1.73 -3.00
N ILE A 19 8.72 1.83 -3.55
CA ILE A 19 8.20 3.11 -4.09
C ILE A 19 8.01 4.13 -2.96
N ALA A 20 7.48 3.71 -1.80
CA ALA A 20 7.34 4.61 -0.65
C ALA A 20 8.70 5.13 -0.17
N GLU A 21 9.74 4.30 -0.18
CA GLU A 21 11.10 4.69 0.17
C GLU A 21 11.69 5.68 -0.84
N ALA A 22 11.54 5.41 -2.15
CA ALA A 22 11.97 6.33 -3.20
C ALA A 22 11.28 7.70 -3.10
N LEU A 23 9.99 7.76 -2.73
CA LEU A 23 9.28 9.02 -2.47
C LEU A 23 9.85 9.75 -1.25
N LEU A 24 10.16 9.04 -0.16
CA LEU A 24 10.73 9.64 1.05
C LEU A 24 12.13 10.22 0.83
N GLU A 25 12.91 9.63 -0.07
CA GLU A 25 14.22 10.14 -0.46
C GLU A 25 14.11 11.49 -1.20
N LYS A 26 13.01 11.69 -1.94
CA LYS A 26 12.79 12.88 -2.76
C LYS A 26 11.99 13.99 -2.07
N LEU A 27 11.05 13.64 -1.19
CA LEU A 27 10.13 14.59 -0.56
C LEU A 27 10.66 15.05 0.81
N GLU A 28 10.89 16.33 0.99
CA GLU A 28 11.37 16.90 2.23
C GLU A 28 10.26 16.97 3.29
N GLY A 29 10.56 16.48 4.50
CA GLY A 29 9.63 16.52 5.63
C GLY A 29 8.48 15.52 5.55
N TRP A 30 8.45 14.66 4.52
CA TRP A 30 7.48 13.57 4.44
C TRP A 30 7.91 12.37 5.29
N ARG A 31 6.93 11.62 5.79
CA ARG A 31 7.15 10.43 6.61
C ARG A 31 6.23 9.30 6.14
N LYS A 32 6.53 8.07 6.56
CA LYS A 32 5.77 6.89 6.19
C LYS A 32 4.96 6.34 7.36
N ALA A 33 3.68 6.06 7.12
CA ALA A 33 2.85 5.22 7.97
C ALA A 33 2.78 3.80 7.39
N ASN A 34 3.29 2.82 8.12
CA ASN A 34 3.35 1.44 7.68
C ASN A 34 2.22 0.63 8.30
N THR A 35 1.20 0.33 7.50
CA THR A 35 0.04 -0.47 7.92
C THR A 35 0.43 -1.86 8.44
N GLY A 36 1.42 -2.49 7.82
CA GLY A 36 1.92 -3.78 8.26
C GLY A 36 2.58 -3.71 9.65
N GLN A 37 3.25 -2.61 9.97
CA GLN A 37 3.80 -2.38 11.30
C GLN A 37 2.68 -2.17 12.32
N LYS A 38 1.70 -1.32 12.02
CA LYS A 38 0.54 -1.07 12.89
C LYS A 38 -0.22 -2.36 13.19
N PHE A 39 -0.42 -3.19 12.17
CA PHE A 39 -1.03 -4.50 12.33
C PHE A 39 -0.25 -5.40 13.31
N ARG A 40 1.09 -5.43 13.18
CA ARG A 40 1.95 -6.18 14.12
C ARG A 40 1.85 -5.68 15.55
N GLU A 41 1.80 -4.37 15.74
CA GLU A 41 1.66 -3.73 17.05
C GLU A 41 0.33 -4.12 17.73
N ILE A 42 -0.78 -4.10 16.98
CA ILE A 42 -2.09 -4.52 17.46
C ILE A 42 -2.08 -6.00 17.85
N CYS A 43 -1.54 -6.87 16.99
CA CYS A 43 -1.42 -8.29 17.30
C CYS A 43 -0.57 -8.54 18.55
N ALA A 44 0.57 -7.89 18.67
CA ALA A 44 1.47 -8.03 19.81
C ALA A 44 0.80 -7.58 21.12
N SER A 45 0.06 -6.47 21.12
CA SER A 45 -0.66 -5.97 22.28
C SER A 45 -1.74 -6.94 22.80
N ARG A 46 -2.24 -7.82 21.91
CA ARG A 46 -3.26 -8.84 22.22
C ARG A 46 -2.65 -10.25 22.43
N GLY A 47 -1.32 -10.39 22.35
CA GLY A 47 -0.64 -11.67 22.48
C GLY A 47 -0.86 -12.63 21.30
N TRP A 48 -1.22 -12.13 20.13
CA TRP A 48 -1.50 -12.93 18.94
C TRP A 48 -0.27 -13.09 18.04
N SER A 49 -0.13 -14.32 17.49
CA SER A 49 0.96 -14.61 16.56
C SER A 49 0.63 -14.15 15.15
N ILE A 50 1.55 -13.39 14.54
CA ILE A 50 1.45 -12.88 13.18
C ILE A 50 1.47 -13.99 12.12
N GLN A 51 2.01 -15.17 12.44
CA GLN A 51 2.08 -16.31 11.51
C GLN A 51 0.71 -16.83 11.06
N LYS A 52 -0.36 -16.41 11.75
CA LYS A 52 -1.75 -16.80 11.46
C LYS A 52 -2.63 -15.63 11.04
N VAL A 53 -2.06 -14.64 10.35
CA VAL A 53 -2.76 -13.40 9.92
C VAL A 53 -4.11 -13.66 9.23
N SER A 54 -4.17 -14.67 8.37
CA SER A 54 -5.40 -15.02 7.63
C SER A 54 -6.54 -15.57 8.51
N PHE A 55 -6.24 -15.89 9.77
CA PHE A 55 -7.20 -16.42 10.74
C PHE A 55 -7.52 -15.44 11.88
N LEU A 56 -7.00 -14.21 11.78
CA LEU A 56 -7.31 -13.19 12.79
C LEU A 56 -8.73 -12.66 12.59
N PRO A 57 -9.40 -12.27 13.69
CA PRO A 57 -10.74 -11.70 13.62
C PRO A 57 -10.82 -10.48 12.72
N ASP A 58 -11.94 -10.31 12.02
CA ASP A 58 -12.19 -9.16 11.12
C ASP A 58 -12.09 -7.82 11.85
N GLU A 59 -12.32 -7.79 13.18
CA GLU A 59 -12.19 -6.60 14.02
C GLU A 59 -10.79 -6.00 14.01
N VAL A 60 -9.74 -6.84 13.94
CA VAL A 60 -8.34 -6.35 13.86
C VAL A 60 -8.08 -5.66 12.54
N HIS A 61 -8.59 -6.22 11.46
CA HIS A 61 -8.47 -5.63 10.14
C HIS A 61 -9.20 -4.29 10.08
N LYS A 62 -10.40 -4.21 10.62
CA LYS A 62 -11.17 -2.95 10.72
C LYS A 62 -10.45 -1.89 11.55
N GLU A 63 -9.86 -2.26 12.69
CA GLU A 63 -9.09 -1.32 13.53
C GLU A 63 -7.88 -0.74 12.78
N VAL A 64 -7.20 -1.55 11.98
CA VAL A 64 -6.09 -1.09 11.13
C VAL A 64 -6.60 -0.18 10.01
N ASP A 65 -7.71 -0.52 9.40
CA ASP A 65 -8.32 0.27 8.32
C ASP A 65 -8.85 1.62 8.85
N GLU A 66 -9.47 1.64 10.02
CA GLU A 66 -9.88 2.87 10.73
C GLU A 66 -8.67 3.74 11.09
N TRP A 67 -7.57 3.12 11.55
CA TRP A 67 -6.33 3.84 11.81
C TRP A 67 -5.76 4.47 10.54
N GLN A 68 -5.74 3.77 9.40
CA GLN A 68 -5.29 4.34 8.13
C GLN A 68 -6.11 5.57 7.73
N LYS A 69 -7.43 5.47 7.86
CA LYS A 69 -8.34 6.57 7.55
C LYS A 69 -8.11 7.75 8.48
N MET A 70 -8.03 7.49 9.78
CA MET A 70 -7.74 8.52 10.79
C MET A 70 -6.42 9.24 10.50
N VAL A 71 -5.35 8.49 10.17
CA VAL A 71 -4.05 9.09 9.81
C VAL A 71 -4.19 9.97 8.56
N ALA A 72 -4.91 9.51 7.54
CA ALA A 72 -5.13 10.30 6.33
C ALA A 72 -5.95 11.58 6.58
N GLU A 73 -6.87 11.56 7.53
CA GLU A 73 -7.72 12.70 7.88
C GLU A 73 -7.00 13.74 8.76
N THR A 74 -6.06 13.31 9.61
CA THR A 74 -5.49 14.16 10.67
C THR A 74 -4.02 14.54 10.45
N GLU A 75 -3.31 13.84 9.58
CA GLU A 75 -1.89 14.01 9.37
C GLU A 75 -1.61 14.67 8.01
N SER A 76 -0.46 15.30 7.87
CA SER A 76 0.02 15.90 6.63
C SER A 76 1.43 15.45 6.31
N ARG A 77 1.83 15.55 5.03
CA ARG A 77 3.13 15.10 4.52
C ARG A 77 3.41 13.65 4.90
N ILE A 78 2.43 12.78 4.62
CA ILE A 78 2.52 11.37 4.99
C ILE A 78 2.22 10.44 3.82
N ILE A 79 3.00 9.37 3.71
CA ILE A 79 2.80 8.27 2.78
C ILE A 79 2.22 7.11 3.57
N ILE A 80 1.02 6.65 3.19
CA ILE A 80 0.37 5.49 3.81
C ILE A 80 0.52 4.30 2.87
N GLU A 81 1.26 3.29 3.30
CA GLU A 81 1.41 2.04 2.59
C GLU A 81 0.44 1.00 3.12
N GLY A 82 -0.47 0.50 2.28
CA GLY A 82 -1.43 -0.52 2.68
C GLY A 82 -2.14 -1.16 1.50
N ARG A 83 -2.77 -2.32 1.71
CA ARG A 83 -3.45 -3.04 0.63
C ARG A 83 -4.77 -2.40 0.21
N LEU A 84 -5.41 -1.67 1.12
CA LEU A 84 -6.69 -1.00 0.90
C LEU A 84 -6.62 0.52 1.11
N ALA A 85 -5.44 1.08 1.39
CA ALA A 85 -5.25 2.46 1.80
C ALA A 85 -5.89 3.48 0.83
N GLY A 86 -5.72 3.32 -0.48
CA GLY A 86 -6.29 4.20 -1.47
C GLY A 86 -7.82 4.16 -1.48
N TRP A 87 -8.41 2.96 -1.45
CA TRP A 87 -9.86 2.83 -1.42
C TRP A 87 -10.48 3.42 -0.14
N LEU A 88 -9.85 3.21 1.01
CA LEU A 88 -10.31 3.77 2.29
C LEU A 88 -10.32 5.29 2.31
N THR A 89 -9.47 5.92 1.51
CA THR A 89 -9.25 7.37 1.47
C THR A 89 -9.74 8.04 0.19
N ARG A 90 -10.44 7.30 -0.69
CA ARG A 90 -10.87 7.77 -2.02
C ARG A 90 -11.74 9.04 -2.02
N ASP A 91 -12.44 9.29 -0.91
CA ASP A 91 -13.31 10.44 -0.76
C ASP A 91 -12.60 11.68 -0.16
N LEU A 92 -11.29 11.57 0.16
CA LEU A 92 -10.49 12.63 0.75
C LEU A 92 -9.73 13.40 -0.33
N ALA A 93 -10.18 14.58 -0.67
CA ALA A 93 -9.65 15.36 -1.80
C ALA A 93 -8.20 15.85 -1.64
N HIS A 94 -7.61 15.77 -0.45
CA HIS A 94 -6.19 16.08 -0.17
C HIS A 94 -5.28 14.85 -0.20
N VAL A 95 -5.82 13.69 -0.54
CA VAL A 95 -5.10 12.43 -0.68
C VAL A 95 -4.91 12.12 -2.16
N PHE A 96 -3.70 11.73 -2.54
CA PHE A 96 -3.39 11.20 -3.88
C PHE A 96 -3.31 9.68 -3.81
N GLN A 97 -4.24 8.99 -4.46
CA GLN A 97 -4.38 7.54 -4.39
C GLN A 97 -3.61 6.86 -5.53
N VAL A 98 -2.63 6.03 -5.17
CA VAL A 98 -1.83 5.24 -6.13
C VAL A 98 -2.13 3.75 -5.96
N PHE A 99 -2.43 3.08 -7.09
CA PHE A 99 -2.48 1.63 -7.14
C PHE A 99 -1.30 1.07 -7.92
N CYS A 100 -0.52 0.22 -7.28
CA CYS A 100 0.60 -0.52 -7.85
C CYS A 100 0.11 -1.89 -8.33
N TRP A 101 0.07 -2.06 -9.64
CA TRP A 101 -0.21 -3.34 -10.28
C TRP A 101 1.08 -3.97 -10.81
N THR A 102 1.13 -5.28 -10.90
CA THR A 102 2.28 -6.02 -11.45
C THR A 102 1.82 -7.41 -11.91
N PRO A 103 2.23 -7.91 -13.07
CA PRO A 103 1.93 -9.27 -13.50
C PRO A 103 2.32 -10.31 -12.45
N LEU A 104 1.52 -11.38 -12.31
CA LEU A 104 1.72 -12.41 -11.28
C LEU A 104 3.13 -13.02 -11.34
N ASP A 105 3.64 -13.35 -12.53
CA ASP A 105 4.96 -13.99 -12.66
C ASP A 105 6.09 -13.09 -12.16
N VAL A 106 5.99 -11.76 -12.38
CA VAL A 106 6.97 -10.80 -11.85
C VAL A 106 6.85 -10.70 -10.32
N ARG A 107 5.63 -10.74 -9.78
CA ARG A 107 5.40 -10.74 -8.33
C ARG A 107 5.94 -12.01 -7.68
N VAL A 108 5.77 -13.16 -8.32
CA VAL A 108 6.33 -14.45 -7.88
C VAL A 108 7.85 -14.37 -7.79
N GLN A 109 8.51 -13.86 -8.84
CA GLN A 109 9.96 -13.70 -8.84
C GLN A 109 10.44 -12.78 -7.71
N ARG A 110 9.83 -11.60 -7.54
CA ARG A 110 10.14 -10.66 -6.45
C ARG A 110 9.91 -11.29 -5.06
N TYR A 111 8.88 -12.11 -4.92
CA TYR A 111 8.57 -12.81 -3.67
C TYR A 111 9.62 -13.88 -3.37
N MET A 112 10.01 -14.69 -4.37
CA MET A 112 11.07 -15.69 -4.23
C MET A 112 12.38 -15.08 -3.76
N GLU A 113 12.80 -13.98 -4.37
CA GLU A 113 14.04 -13.27 -4.02
C GLU A 113 14.00 -12.74 -2.57
N ARG A 114 12.87 -12.15 -2.17
CA ARG A 114 12.70 -11.58 -0.84
C ARG A 114 12.62 -12.62 0.27
N GLU A 115 11.87 -13.71 0.04
CA GLU A 115 11.59 -14.73 1.06
C GLU A 115 12.53 -15.95 0.96
N HIS A 116 13.44 -15.97 -0.03
CA HIS A 116 14.36 -17.09 -0.29
C HIS A 116 13.63 -18.44 -0.42
N THR A 117 12.55 -18.48 -1.21
CA THR A 117 11.66 -19.62 -1.37
C THR A 117 11.57 -20.10 -2.82
N THR A 118 10.85 -21.20 -3.07
CA THR A 118 10.62 -21.74 -4.41
C THR A 118 9.48 -21.05 -5.14
N GLU A 119 9.43 -21.17 -6.46
CA GLU A 119 8.35 -20.60 -7.29
C GLU A 119 6.98 -21.13 -6.89
N GLU A 120 6.87 -22.45 -6.65
CA GLU A 120 5.61 -23.08 -6.25
C GLU A 120 5.05 -22.51 -4.95
N ILE A 121 5.92 -22.36 -3.94
CA ILE A 121 5.53 -21.77 -2.64
C ILE A 121 5.18 -20.29 -2.82
N ALA A 122 6.00 -19.53 -3.54
CA ALA A 122 5.77 -18.11 -3.77
C ALA A 122 4.42 -17.86 -4.47
N ARG A 123 4.13 -18.61 -5.52
CA ARG A 123 2.87 -18.52 -6.29
C ARG A 123 1.67 -18.85 -5.40
N SER A 124 1.72 -19.98 -4.70
CA SER A 124 0.64 -20.39 -3.79
C SER A 124 0.37 -19.35 -2.69
N GLU A 125 1.41 -18.80 -2.07
CA GLU A 125 1.28 -17.78 -1.03
C GLU A 125 0.70 -16.46 -1.57
N ILE A 126 1.12 -16.02 -2.75
CA ILE A 126 0.60 -14.80 -3.38
C ILE A 126 -0.88 -14.97 -3.72
N GLU A 127 -1.23 -16.04 -4.45
CA GLU A 127 -2.61 -16.30 -4.85
C GLU A 127 -3.54 -16.46 -3.65
N PHE A 128 -3.10 -17.19 -2.63
CA PHE A 128 -3.86 -17.33 -1.38
C PHE A 128 -4.13 -15.97 -0.72
N ARG A 129 -3.11 -15.12 -0.58
CA ARG A 129 -3.26 -13.81 0.06
C ARG A 129 -4.14 -12.87 -0.74
N ASP A 130 -4.01 -12.85 -2.06
CA ASP A 130 -4.81 -12.01 -2.93
C ASP A 130 -6.29 -12.43 -2.86
N GLN A 131 -6.56 -13.73 -2.87
CA GLN A 131 -7.91 -14.26 -2.68
C GLN A 131 -8.49 -13.91 -1.31
N GLN A 132 -7.69 -14.05 -0.24
CA GLN A 132 -8.15 -13.69 1.11
C GLN A 132 -8.46 -12.20 1.24
N ASP A 133 -7.70 -11.32 0.57
CA ASP A 133 -7.99 -9.89 0.58
C ASP A 133 -9.31 -9.56 -0.13
N VAL A 134 -9.57 -10.14 -1.30
CA VAL A 134 -10.84 -9.96 -2.02
C VAL A 134 -12.03 -10.40 -1.15
N LEU A 135 -11.98 -11.62 -0.58
CA LEU A 135 -13.05 -12.15 0.27
C LEU A 135 -13.26 -11.30 1.53
N LYS A 136 -12.17 -10.82 2.13
CA LYS A 136 -12.22 -9.96 3.31
C LYS A 136 -12.89 -8.62 2.99
N TYR A 137 -12.50 -7.96 1.90
CA TYR A 137 -13.04 -6.65 1.55
C TYR A 137 -14.50 -6.73 1.08
N GLN A 138 -14.88 -7.83 0.42
CA GLN A 138 -16.26 -8.09 0.10
C GLN A 138 -17.11 -8.23 1.38
N ARG A 139 -16.66 -9.01 2.36
CA ARG A 139 -17.39 -9.17 3.64
C ARG A 139 -17.45 -7.91 4.49
N ALA A 140 -16.32 -7.17 4.55
CA ALA A 140 -16.21 -6.03 5.46
C ALA A 140 -16.86 -4.75 4.90
N TYR A 141 -16.86 -4.56 3.57
CA TYR A 141 -17.17 -3.30 2.92
C TYR A 141 -18.12 -3.43 1.73
N ASP A 142 -18.62 -4.63 1.43
CA ASP A 142 -19.39 -4.93 0.21
C ASP A 142 -18.66 -4.49 -1.07
N LEU A 143 -17.33 -4.62 -1.05
CA LEU A 143 -16.42 -4.21 -2.12
C LEU A 143 -16.11 -5.40 -3.02
N GLU A 144 -16.62 -5.37 -4.25
CA GLU A 144 -16.43 -6.47 -5.21
C GLU A 144 -14.97 -6.61 -5.65
N ASP A 145 -14.35 -5.51 -6.05
CA ASP A 145 -12.94 -5.50 -6.44
C ASP A 145 -12.26 -4.17 -6.05
N TYR A 146 -11.36 -4.23 -5.06
CA TYR A 146 -10.59 -3.07 -4.65
C TYR A 146 -9.52 -2.63 -5.67
N ARG A 147 -9.32 -3.41 -6.72
CA ARG A 147 -8.35 -3.14 -7.80
C ARG A 147 -8.96 -2.33 -8.94
N ASP A 148 -10.23 -1.95 -8.86
CA ASP A 148 -10.86 -1.12 -9.88
C ASP A 148 -10.09 0.21 -10.03
N PRO A 149 -9.55 0.51 -11.23
CA PRO A 149 -8.78 1.73 -11.47
C PRO A 149 -9.55 3.02 -11.16
N SER A 150 -10.87 2.99 -11.17
CA SER A 150 -11.71 4.18 -10.89
C SER A 150 -11.58 4.71 -9.46
N PHE A 151 -11.02 3.93 -8.54
CA PHE A 151 -10.79 4.35 -7.15
C PHE A 151 -9.48 5.10 -6.94
N TYR A 152 -8.64 5.22 -7.98
CA TYR A 152 -7.26 5.70 -7.83
C TYR A 152 -6.95 6.83 -8.81
N ASP A 153 -6.18 7.83 -8.35
CA ASP A 153 -5.68 8.90 -9.20
C ASP A 153 -4.60 8.41 -10.17
N LEU A 154 -3.84 7.40 -9.74
CA LEU A 154 -2.81 6.76 -10.54
C LEU A 154 -2.86 5.23 -10.40
N PHE A 155 -3.10 4.55 -11.51
CA PHE A 155 -2.96 3.09 -11.62
C PHE A 155 -1.71 2.79 -12.46
N ILE A 156 -0.71 2.10 -11.89
CA ILE A 156 0.59 1.94 -12.53
C ILE A 156 1.09 0.48 -12.53
N ASP A 157 1.58 0.03 -13.68
CA ASP A 157 2.31 -1.24 -13.80
C ASP A 157 3.77 -1.06 -13.38
N THR A 158 4.09 -1.52 -12.17
CA THR A 158 5.43 -1.36 -11.58
C THR A 158 6.48 -2.30 -12.16
N SER A 159 6.12 -3.15 -13.12
CA SER A 159 7.10 -3.97 -13.85
C SER A 159 7.82 -3.20 -14.95
N LYS A 160 7.31 -2.03 -15.34
CA LYS A 160 7.79 -1.24 -16.49
C LYS A 160 8.69 -0.08 -16.12
N TYR A 161 8.81 0.24 -14.84
CA TYR A 161 9.49 1.42 -14.35
C TYR A 161 10.35 1.08 -13.14
N THR A 162 11.39 1.84 -12.91
CA THR A 162 12.14 1.79 -11.64
C THR A 162 11.32 2.47 -10.52
N PRO A 163 11.62 2.19 -9.25
CA PRO A 163 10.96 2.88 -8.13
C PRO A 163 11.12 4.40 -8.18
N GLU A 164 12.29 4.88 -8.63
CA GLU A 164 12.61 6.30 -8.77
C GLU A 164 11.76 6.97 -9.87
N GLU A 165 11.60 6.32 -11.02
CA GLU A 165 10.73 6.81 -12.11
C GLU A 165 9.26 6.84 -11.66
N ILE A 166 8.81 5.86 -10.87
CA ILE A 166 7.46 5.85 -10.31
C ILE A 166 7.28 6.99 -9.31
N ALA A 167 8.28 7.22 -8.44
CA ALA A 167 8.25 8.33 -7.49
C ALA A 167 8.17 9.69 -8.21
N ASP A 168 8.95 9.90 -9.27
CA ASP A 168 8.91 11.12 -10.08
C ASP A 168 7.54 11.31 -10.73
N LEU A 169 6.94 10.25 -11.25
CA LEU A 169 5.61 10.29 -11.84
C LEU A 169 4.52 10.65 -10.81
N ILE A 170 4.61 10.09 -9.59
CA ILE A 170 3.69 10.41 -8.50
C ILE A 170 3.84 11.89 -8.10
N ILE A 171 5.05 12.37 -7.91
CA ILE A 171 5.34 13.77 -7.54
C ILE A 171 4.81 14.75 -8.61
N ASP A 172 5.01 14.43 -9.88
CA ASP A 172 4.51 15.25 -10.98
C ASP A 172 2.98 15.30 -11.02
N LYS A 173 2.33 14.15 -10.95
CA LYS A 173 0.86 14.04 -11.00
C LYS A 173 0.16 14.59 -9.77
N ALA A 174 0.75 14.43 -8.61
CA ALA A 174 0.25 15.00 -7.35
C ALA A 174 0.61 16.48 -7.18
N HIS A 175 1.33 17.09 -8.15
CA HIS A 175 1.77 18.49 -8.12
C HIS A 175 2.64 18.85 -6.91
N LEU A 176 3.50 17.93 -6.46
CA LEU A 176 4.35 18.08 -5.28
C LEU A 176 5.77 18.57 -5.59
N LYS A 177 6.03 19.20 -6.74
CA LYS A 177 7.38 19.68 -7.13
C LYS A 177 7.97 20.69 -6.14
N SER A 178 7.14 21.46 -5.45
CA SER A 178 7.58 22.40 -4.41
C SER A 178 8.06 21.71 -3.12
N GLU A 179 7.76 20.43 -2.94
CA GLU A 179 8.12 19.63 -1.78
C GLU A 179 9.39 18.78 -2.01
N LEU A 180 10.03 18.92 -3.17
CA LEU A 180 11.27 18.21 -3.47
C LEU A 180 12.40 18.66 -2.54
N ARG A 181 13.21 17.71 -2.10
CA ARG A 181 14.47 18.01 -1.41
C ARG A 181 15.38 18.75 -2.36
N ALA A 182 16.09 19.76 -1.84
CA ALA A 182 17.17 20.38 -2.58
C ALA A 182 18.23 19.30 -2.90
N GLU A 183 18.64 19.25 -4.17
CA GLU A 183 19.76 18.38 -4.55
C GLU A 183 21.00 18.85 -3.79
N ALA A 184 21.67 17.90 -3.12
CA ALA A 184 22.86 18.18 -2.30
C ALA A 184 24.12 18.35 -3.17
#